data_fcd62b8b4291276fc9dfb79ca5885234
#
_entry.id   fcd62b8b4291276fc9dfb79ca5885234
#
_cell.length_a   1.000
_cell.length_b   1.000
_cell.length_c   1.000
_cell.angle_alpha   90.00
_cell.angle_beta   90.00
_cell.angle_gamma   90.00
#
_symmetry.space_group_name_H-M   'P 1'
#
loop_
_entity.id
_entity.type
_entity.pdbx_description
1 polymer ?
#
loop_
_entity_poly.entity_id
_entity_poly.type
_entity_poly.pdbx_seq_one_letter_code
_entity_poly.pdbx_strand_id
1 'polypeptide(L)'
;LDNHFSLLNLPKQFDLSQEALEQAWKQASSRVHPDRFATASAAEKRVAVQWAARVNDAYQTLKNPLSRAAYMCELAGFPIEAESNTAMGTEFLMTQMQWREQLDDVRNDSQRHGLDALLLEIQAKQLELFDEMKHLIDARQDYAGATKRVREWMFVNKMHQEVKAL
;
A
#
# COMPACT_ATOMS: atom_id res chain seq x y z
N LEU A 1 10.74 -6.61 -18.94
CA LEU A 1 11.25 -5.90 -17.77
C LEU A 1 10.63 -6.45 -16.50
N ASP A 2 11.48 -6.80 -15.54
CA ASP A 2 11.02 -7.36 -14.28
C ASP A 2 10.45 -6.28 -13.37
N ASN A 3 9.29 -6.55 -12.80
CA ASN A 3 8.70 -5.74 -11.74
C ASN A 3 8.30 -6.67 -10.58
N HIS A 4 7.76 -6.10 -9.51
CA HIS A 4 7.38 -6.91 -8.35
C HIS A 4 6.34 -7.98 -8.68
N PHE A 5 5.42 -7.69 -9.58
CA PHE A 5 4.40 -8.67 -9.99
C PHE A 5 5.03 -9.84 -10.74
N SER A 6 5.86 -9.56 -11.74
CA SER A 6 6.53 -10.61 -12.53
C SER A 6 7.49 -11.43 -11.67
N LEU A 7 8.16 -10.79 -10.72
CA LEU A 7 9.10 -11.46 -9.81
C LEU A 7 8.38 -12.51 -8.95
N LEU A 8 7.16 -12.22 -8.53
CA LEU A 8 6.32 -13.13 -7.76
C LEU A 8 5.40 -13.99 -8.64
N ASN A 9 5.54 -13.88 -9.96
CA ASN A 9 4.70 -14.61 -10.92
C ASN A 9 3.20 -14.33 -10.71
N LEU A 10 2.87 -13.06 -10.46
CA LEU A 10 1.52 -12.57 -10.29
C LEU A 10 1.08 -11.71 -11.46
N PRO A 11 -0.22 -11.68 -11.79
CA PRO A 11 -0.72 -10.74 -12.78
C PRO A 11 -0.56 -9.32 -12.24
N LYS A 12 -0.28 -8.37 -13.16
CA LYS A 12 -0.17 -6.95 -12.80
C LYS A 12 -1.56 -6.36 -12.66
N GLN A 13 -2.09 -6.43 -11.46
CA GLN A 13 -3.40 -5.88 -11.11
C GLN A 13 -3.43 -5.45 -9.65
N PHE A 14 -4.29 -4.49 -9.35
CA PHE A 14 -4.43 -3.99 -7.98
C PHE A 14 -5.21 -4.98 -7.11
N ASP A 15 -6.29 -5.55 -7.65
CA ASP A 15 -7.16 -6.47 -6.92
C ASP A 15 -6.51 -7.85 -6.81
N LEU A 16 -5.67 -8.02 -5.81
CA LEU A 16 -5.00 -9.27 -5.49
C LEU A 16 -5.45 -9.76 -4.12
N SER A 17 -5.78 -11.04 -4.01
CA SER A 17 -6.11 -11.63 -2.74
C SER A 17 -4.86 -11.80 -1.87
N GLN A 18 -5.03 -11.71 -0.56
CA GLN A 18 -3.95 -11.95 0.40
C GLN A 18 -3.41 -13.37 0.26
N GLU A 19 -4.28 -14.33 0.02
CA GLU A 19 -3.89 -15.73 -0.18
C GLU A 19 -2.99 -15.91 -1.40
N ALA A 20 -3.35 -15.29 -2.53
CA ALA A 20 -2.55 -15.36 -3.75
C ALA A 20 -1.16 -14.74 -3.55
N LEU A 21 -1.10 -13.61 -2.84
CA LEU A 21 0.17 -12.95 -2.50
C LEU A 21 1.05 -13.83 -1.62
N GLU A 22 0.49 -14.42 -0.57
CA GLU A 22 1.24 -15.29 0.34
C GLU A 22 1.75 -16.54 -0.36
N GLN A 23 0.93 -17.17 -1.19
CA GLN A 23 1.33 -18.34 -1.97
C GLN A 23 2.46 -18.00 -2.93
N ALA A 24 2.33 -16.89 -3.65
CA ALA A 24 3.34 -16.42 -4.59
C ALA A 24 4.67 -16.15 -3.88
N TRP A 25 4.63 -15.50 -2.73
CA TRP A 25 5.81 -15.23 -1.93
C TRP A 25 6.48 -16.51 -1.43
N LYS A 26 5.71 -17.47 -0.92
CA LYS A 26 6.24 -18.75 -0.46
C LYS A 26 6.92 -19.51 -1.59
N GLN A 27 6.32 -19.55 -2.76
CA GLN A 27 6.90 -20.23 -3.94
C GLN A 27 8.17 -19.54 -4.39
N ALA A 28 8.16 -18.21 -4.51
CA ALA A 28 9.34 -17.44 -4.91
C ALA A 28 10.48 -17.57 -3.88
N SER A 29 10.14 -17.51 -2.59
CA SER A 29 11.12 -17.64 -1.50
C SER A 29 11.76 -19.03 -1.51
N SER A 30 11.01 -20.08 -1.78
CA SER A 30 11.55 -21.45 -1.81
C SER A 30 12.60 -21.63 -2.91
N ARG A 31 12.45 -20.93 -4.04
CA ARG A 31 13.39 -21.01 -5.17
C ARG A 31 14.75 -20.41 -4.87
N VAL A 32 14.79 -19.44 -3.96
CA VAL A 32 16.02 -18.71 -3.60
C VAL A 32 16.48 -19.02 -2.18
N HIS A 33 15.90 -20.05 -1.55
CA HIS A 33 16.25 -20.40 -0.17
C HIS A 33 17.71 -20.83 -0.05
N PRO A 34 18.44 -20.40 1.00
CA PRO A 34 19.86 -20.74 1.17
C PRO A 34 20.17 -22.23 1.07
N ASP A 35 19.29 -23.09 1.55
CA ASP A 35 19.49 -24.56 1.52
C ASP A 35 19.64 -25.11 0.10
N ARG A 36 19.06 -24.46 -0.89
CA ARG A 36 19.21 -24.87 -2.30
C ARG A 36 20.60 -24.60 -2.84
N PHE A 37 21.35 -23.71 -2.19
CA PHE A 37 22.67 -23.24 -2.62
C PHE A 37 23.77 -23.67 -1.69
N ALA A 38 23.52 -24.64 -0.82
CA ALA A 38 24.48 -25.11 0.19
C ALA A 38 25.81 -25.58 -0.42
N THR A 39 25.75 -26.18 -1.61
CA THR A 39 26.93 -26.69 -2.33
C THR A 39 27.33 -25.79 -3.50
N ALA A 40 26.68 -24.62 -3.66
CA ALA A 40 26.97 -23.69 -4.75
C ALA A 40 28.24 -22.88 -4.45
N SER A 41 28.75 -22.22 -5.51
CA SER A 41 29.89 -21.29 -5.37
C SER A 41 29.51 -20.08 -4.52
N ALA A 42 30.53 -19.37 -4.04
CA ALA A 42 30.32 -18.12 -3.28
C ALA A 42 29.58 -17.06 -4.11
N ALA A 43 29.87 -17.00 -5.43
CA ALA A 43 29.19 -16.08 -6.34
C ALA A 43 27.69 -16.42 -6.49
N GLU A 44 27.37 -17.70 -6.64
CA GLU A 44 26.00 -18.18 -6.76
C GLU A 44 25.20 -17.94 -5.47
N LYS A 45 25.84 -18.15 -4.30
CA LYS A 45 25.23 -17.85 -3.00
C LYS A 45 24.90 -16.37 -2.85
N ARG A 46 25.78 -15.47 -3.31
CA ARG A 46 25.53 -14.03 -3.29
C ARG A 46 24.36 -13.64 -4.16
N VAL A 47 24.28 -14.22 -5.36
CA VAL A 47 23.15 -13.98 -6.27
C VAL A 47 21.84 -14.44 -5.63
N ALA A 48 21.84 -15.62 -4.99
CA ALA A 48 20.67 -16.13 -4.29
C ALA A 48 20.22 -15.21 -3.16
N VAL A 49 21.13 -14.63 -2.39
CA VAL A 49 20.83 -13.66 -1.33
C VAL A 49 20.20 -12.41 -1.91
N GLN A 50 20.73 -11.91 -3.03
CA GLN A 50 20.17 -10.73 -3.71
C GLN A 50 18.75 -10.99 -4.21
N TRP A 51 18.49 -12.15 -4.81
CA TRP A 51 17.15 -12.53 -5.25
C TRP A 51 16.18 -12.67 -4.08
N ALA A 52 16.63 -13.26 -2.97
CA ALA A 52 15.82 -13.37 -1.75
C ALA A 52 15.41 -11.98 -1.24
N ALA A 53 16.33 -11.02 -1.23
CA ALA A 53 16.05 -9.65 -0.84
C ALA A 53 15.03 -8.99 -1.76
N ARG A 54 15.14 -9.20 -3.07
CA ARG A 54 14.19 -8.67 -4.06
C ARG A 54 12.81 -9.28 -3.90
N VAL A 55 12.73 -10.59 -3.66
CA VAL A 55 11.46 -11.29 -3.42
C VAL A 55 10.75 -10.72 -2.18
N ASN A 56 11.50 -10.53 -1.10
CA ASN A 56 10.95 -9.95 0.13
C ASN A 56 10.47 -8.51 -0.08
N ASP A 57 11.24 -7.69 -0.78
CA ASP A 57 10.88 -6.32 -1.09
C ASP A 57 9.60 -6.26 -1.93
N ALA A 58 9.51 -7.11 -2.96
CA ALA A 58 8.32 -7.22 -3.79
C ALA A 58 7.08 -7.58 -2.96
N TYR A 59 7.22 -8.56 -2.07
CA TYR A 59 6.13 -8.97 -1.20
C TYR A 59 5.69 -7.85 -0.26
N GLN A 60 6.63 -7.17 0.38
CA GLN A 60 6.31 -6.07 1.29
C GLN A 60 5.60 -4.91 0.58
N THR A 61 6.02 -4.60 -0.64
CA THR A 61 5.38 -3.56 -1.44
C THR A 61 3.96 -3.94 -1.84
N LEU A 62 3.75 -5.17 -2.30
CA LEU A 62 2.46 -5.62 -2.82
C LEU A 62 1.48 -6.04 -1.73
N LYS A 63 1.97 -6.43 -0.58
CA LYS A 63 1.16 -6.91 0.56
C LYS A 63 0.17 -5.84 1.05
N ASN A 64 0.60 -4.60 1.12
CA ASN A 64 -0.22 -3.49 1.58
C ASN A 64 -0.91 -2.85 0.38
N PRO A 65 -2.26 -2.73 0.36
CA PRO A 65 -2.98 -2.16 -0.78
C PRO A 65 -2.54 -0.73 -1.14
N LEU A 66 -2.25 0.11 -0.15
CA LEU A 66 -1.81 1.47 -0.42
C LEU A 66 -0.45 1.51 -1.12
N SER A 67 0.54 0.79 -0.62
CA SER A 67 1.86 0.73 -1.26
C SER A 67 1.78 0.04 -2.62
N ARG A 68 0.90 -0.93 -2.79
CA ARG A 68 0.66 -1.57 -4.09
C ARG A 68 0.11 -0.58 -5.11
N ALA A 69 -0.89 0.21 -4.74
CA ALA A 69 -1.46 1.24 -5.61
C ALA A 69 -0.41 2.30 -5.99
N ALA A 70 0.36 2.78 -5.02
CA ALA A 70 1.43 3.75 -5.25
C ALA A 70 2.48 3.19 -6.20
N TYR A 71 2.89 1.95 -5.99
CA TYR A 71 3.86 1.27 -6.84
C TYR A 71 3.36 1.14 -8.28
N MET A 72 2.09 0.77 -8.46
CA MET A 72 1.50 0.64 -9.80
C MET A 72 1.43 1.98 -10.53
N CYS A 73 1.12 3.06 -9.83
CA CYS A 73 1.15 4.41 -10.40
C CYS A 73 2.58 4.78 -10.85
N GLU A 74 3.56 4.51 -10.02
CA GLU A 74 4.98 4.78 -10.35
C GLU A 74 5.44 3.97 -11.55
N LEU A 75 5.08 2.68 -11.63
CA LEU A 75 5.38 1.84 -12.80
C LEU A 75 4.80 2.40 -14.09
N ALA A 76 3.64 3.02 -14.00
CA ALA A 76 2.96 3.62 -15.16
C ALA A 76 3.52 5.00 -15.53
N GLY A 77 4.50 5.51 -14.78
CA GLY A 77 5.11 6.81 -15.04
C GLY A 77 4.41 7.97 -14.32
N PHE A 78 3.63 7.68 -13.30
CA PHE A 78 2.91 8.69 -12.50
C PHE A 78 3.43 8.66 -11.05
N PRO A 79 4.56 9.34 -10.76
CA PRO A 79 5.09 9.36 -9.39
C PRO A 79 4.12 10.05 -8.43
N ILE A 80 4.10 9.59 -7.19
CA ILE A 80 3.12 10.07 -6.22
C ILE A 80 3.40 11.50 -5.78
N GLU A 81 4.64 11.90 -5.56
CA GLU A 81 5.04 13.27 -5.20
C GLU A 81 4.21 13.89 -4.06
N ALA A 82 3.90 13.08 -3.04
CA ALA A 82 3.00 13.48 -1.96
C ALA A 82 3.49 14.72 -1.18
N GLU A 83 4.80 14.91 -1.08
CA GLU A 83 5.39 16.02 -0.34
C GLU A 83 5.31 17.35 -1.08
N SER A 84 5.38 17.32 -2.39
CA SER A 84 5.42 18.52 -3.23
C SER A 84 4.05 18.92 -3.78
N ASN A 85 3.06 18.04 -3.71
CA ASN A 85 1.75 18.28 -4.30
C ASN A 85 0.70 18.45 -3.23
N THR A 86 0.23 19.71 -3.07
CA THR A 86 -0.82 20.07 -2.14
C THR A 86 -2.19 20.21 -2.81
N ALA A 87 -2.30 19.92 -4.11
CA ALA A 87 -3.53 20.06 -4.88
C ALA A 87 -4.50 18.91 -4.55
N MET A 88 -5.23 19.05 -3.46
CA MET A 88 -6.30 18.13 -3.07
C MET A 88 -7.65 18.81 -3.30
N GLY A 89 -8.69 18.00 -3.59
CA GLY A 89 -10.02 18.52 -3.75
C GLY A 89 -10.55 19.19 -2.49
N THR A 90 -11.40 20.21 -2.66
CA THR A 90 -11.96 20.97 -1.55
C THR A 90 -12.72 20.07 -0.56
N GLU A 91 -13.50 19.12 -1.05
CA GLU A 91 -14.23 18.18 -0.20
C GLU A 91 -13.29 17.37 0.69
N PHE A 92 -12.18 16.92 0.15
CA PHE A 92 -11.22 16.14 0.91
C PHE A 92 -10.52 16.99 1.96
N LEU A 93 -10.16 18.23 1.62
CA LEU A 93 -9.59 19.17 2.58
C LEU A 93 -10.54 19.43 3.76
N MET A 94 -11.84 19.56 3.47
CA MET A 94 -12.85 19.73 4.52
C MET A 94 -12.94 18.49 5.41
N THR A 95 -12.88 17.30 4.84
CA THR A 95 -12.84 16.04 5.60
C THR A 95 -11.61 15.98 6.50
N GLN A 96 -10.45 16.36 5.99
CA GLN A 96 -9.22 16.44 6.79
C GLN A 96 -9.40 17.36 8.01
N MET A 97 -9.96 18.52 7.80
CA MET A 97 -10.19 19.50 8.87
C MET A 97 -11.13 18.95 9.93
N GLN A 98 -12.23 18.32 9.51
CA GLN A 98 -13.19 17.68 10.42
C GLN A 98 -12.54 16.57 11.24
N TRP A 99 -11.78 15.70 10.60
CA TRP A 99 -11.13 14.61 11.30
C TRP A 99 -10.06 15.09 12.27
N ARG A 100 -9.32 16.13 11.92
CA ARG A 100 -8.33 16.73 12.83
C ARG A 100 -9.03 17.30 14.08
N GLU A 101 -10.13 18.00 13.89
CA GLU A 101 -10.91 18.53 15.00
C GLU A 101 -11.48 17.41 15.87
N GLN A 102 -12.05 16.38 15.28
CA GLN A 102 -12.56 15.20 15.99
C GLN A 102 -11.44 14.49 16.77
N LEU A 103 -10.27 14.35 16.17
CA LEU A 103 -9.12 13.72 16.81
C LEU A 103 -8.65 14.52 18.02
N ASP A 104 -8.61 15.84 17.91
CA ASP A 104 -8.24 16.72 19.02
C ASP A 104 -9.26 16.61 20.16
N ASP A 105 -10.55 16.56 19.85
CA ASP A 105 -11.61 16.37 20.83
C ASP A 105 -11.46 15.04 21.56
N VAL A 106 -11.17 13.96 20.84
CA VAL A 106 -10.95 12.63 21.41
C VAL A 106 -9.72 12.64 22.33
N ARG A 107 -8.63 13.27 21.90
CA ARG A 107 -7.39 13.34 22.71
C ARG A 107 -7.59 14.09 24.01
N ASN A 108 -8.43 15.11 24.00
CA ASN A 108 -8.70 15.96 25.17
C ASN A 108 -9.76 15.35 26.09
N ASP A 109 -10.38 14.27 25.71
CA ASP A 109 -11.40 13.56 26.50
C ASP A 109 -10.75 12.35 27.19
N SER A 110 -10.76 12.36 28.51
CA SER A 110 -10.19 11.27 29.31
C SER A 110 -10.87 9.91 29.06
N GLN A 111 -12.13 9.93 28.66
CA GLN A 111 -12.91 8.72 28.37
C GLN A 111 -12.91 8.37 26.87
N ARG A 112 -12.24 9.17 26.05
CA ARG A 112 -12.12 8.92 24.60
C ARG A 112 -13.47 8.82 23.89
N HIS A 113 -14.45 9.64 24.27
CA HIS A 113 -15.72 9.70 23.55
C HIS A 113 -15.50 10.06 22.08
N GLY A 114 -16.22 9.39 21.19
CA GLY A 114 -16.12 9.63 19.76
C GLY A 114 -14.99 8.87 19.05
N LEU A 115 -14.11 8.18 19.78
CA LEU A 115 -13.01 7.41 19.20
C LEU A 115 -13.52 6.34 18.21
N ASP A 116 -14.49 5.55 18.65
CA ASP A 116 -15.02 4.47 17.81
C ASP A 116 -15.70 5.01 16.56
N ALA A 117 -16.46 6.10 16.68
CA ALA A 117 -17.13 6.72 15.53
C ALA A 117 -16.11 7.26 14.52
N LEU A 118 -15.06 7.92 14.99
CA LEU A 118 -13.99 8.43 14.12
C LEU A 118 -13.27 7.28 13.42
N LEU A 119 -12.94 6.23 14.14
CA LEU A 119 -12.29 5.04 13.59
C LEU A 119 -13.14 4.41 12.49
N LEU A 120 -14.44 4.29 12.70
CA LEU A 120 -15.35 3.73 11.69
C LEU A 120 -15.40 4.59 10.42
N GLU A 121 -15.43 5.91 10.55
CA GLU A 121 -15.41 6.82 9.40
C GLU A 121 -14.13 6.66 8.58
N ILE A 122 -12.99 6.59 9.27
CA ILE A 122 -11.69 6.41 8.61
C ILE A 122 -11.62 5.08 7.89
N GLN A 123 -12.06 4.01 8.54
CA GLN A 123 -12.09 2.67 7.94
C GLN A 123 -13.01 2.61 6.73
N ALA A 124 -14.17 3.25 6.79
CA ALA A 124 -15.10 3.33 5.66
C ALA A 124 -14.46 4.06 4.48
N LYS A 125 -13.73 5.14 4.74
CA LYS A 125 -13.01 5.86 3.69
C LYS A 125 -11.90 5.01 3.06
N GLN A 126 -11.19 4.22 3.84
CA GLN A 126 -10.17 3.32 3.31
C GLN A 126 -10.78 2.26 2.38
N LEU A 127 -11.93 1.69 2.75
CA LEU A 127 -12.63 0.73 1.90
C LEU A 127 -13.12 1.37 0.60
N GLU A 128 -13.64 2.58 0.68
CA GLU A 128 -14.05 3.35 -0.50
C GLU A 128 -12.88 3.57 -1.45
N LEU A 129 -11.73 4.00 -0.92
CA LEU A 129 -10.52 4.22 -1.72
C LEU A 129 -9.99 2.92 -2.33
N PHE A 130 -10.05 1.82 -1.59
CA PHE A 130 -9.70 0.51 -2.12
C PHE A 130 -10.54 0.14 -3.33
N ASP A 131 -11.86 0.30 -3.22
CA ASP A 131 -12.78 0.00 -4.32
C ASP A 131 -12.56 0.94 -5.52
N GLU A 132 -12.29 2.21 -5.27
CA GLU A 132 -11.95 3.16 -6.33
C GLU A 132 -10.68 2.76 -7.07
N MET A 133 -9.67 2.23 -6.37
CA MET A 133 -8.44 1.78 -7.01
C MET A 133 -8.67 0.61 -7.96
N LYS A 134 -9.52 -0.34 -7.59
CA LYS A 134 -9.90 -1.43 -8.49
C LYS A 134 -10.47 -0.87 -9.79
N HIS A 135 -11.33 0.13 -9.67
CA HIS A 135 -11.99 0.74 -10.83
C HIS A 135 -11.01 1.56 -11.67
N LEU A 136 -10.23 2.44 -11.01
CA LEU A 136 -9.31 3.34 -11.69
C LEU A 136 -8.13 2.60 -12.33
N ILE A 137 -7.54 1.66 -11.63
CA ILE A 137 -6.33 0.95 -12.09
C ILE A 137 -6.72 -0.25 -12.96
N ASP A 138 -7.51 -1.17 -12.43
CA ASP A 138 -7.77 -2.44 -13.10
C ASP A 138 -8.76 -2.30 -14.28
N ALA A 139 -9.84 -1.56 -14.06
CA ALA A 139 -10.87 -1.43 -15.09
C ALA A 139 -10.55 -0.37 -16.14
N ARG A 140 -10.04 0.80 -15.72
CA ARG A 140 -9.86 1.96 -16.60
C ARG A 140 -8.42 2.30 -16.94
N GLN A 141 -7.45 1.78 -16.20
CA GLN A 141 -6.03 2.15 -16.32
C GLN A 141 -5.83 3.69 -16.25
N ASP A 142 -6.63 4.35 -15.43
CA ASP A 142 -6.55 5.79 -15.18
C ASP A 142 -5.57 6.06 -14.05
N TYR A 143 -4.27 6.01 -14.37
CA TYR A 143 -3.24 6.20 -13.36
C TYR A 143 -3.11 7.65 -12.90
N ALA A 144 -3.48 8.62 -13.74
CA ALA A 144 -3.51 10.02 -13.33
C ALA A 144 -4.56 10.24 -12.23
N GLY A 145 -5.77 9.67 -12.41
CA GLY A 145 -6.81 9.70 -11.40
C GLY A 145 -6.43 8.90 -10.15
N ALA A 146 -5.85 7.72 -10.35
CA ALA A 146 -5.42 6.86 -9.25
C ALA A 146 -4.36 7.55 -8.37
N THR A 147 -3.41 8.26 -8.96
CA THR A 147 -2.37 8.98 -8.23
C THR A 147 -2.95 10.02 -7.28
N LYS A 148 -3.97 10.75 -7.70
CA LYS A 148 -4.66 11.72 -6.84
C LYS A 148 -5.31 11.03 -5.63
N ARG A 149 -5.95 9.88 -5.87
CA ARG A 149 -6.59 9.11 -4.79
C ARG A 149 -5.58 8.46 -3.87
N VAL A 150 -4.42 8.05 -4.38
CA VAL A 150 -3.33 7.52 -3.55
C VAL A 150 -2.85 8.59 -2.56
N ARG A 151 -2.71 9.83 -2.99
CA ARG A 151 -2.32 10.94 -2.10
C ARG A 151 -3.34 11.13 -0.97
N GLU A 152 -4.63 11.10 -1.30
CA GLU A 152 -5.69 11.15 -0.29
C GLU A 152 -5.60 9.96 0.66
N TRP A 153 -5.38 8.76 0.12
CA TRP A 153 -5.27 7.54 0.93
C TRP A 153 -4.07 7.58 1.88
N MET A 154 -2.95 8.13 1.45
CA MET A 154 -1.79 8.31 2.35
C MET A 154 -2.15 9.13 3.58
N PHE A 155 -2.93 10.19 3.38
CA PHE A 155 -3.42 11.00 4.49
C PHE A 155 -4.40 10.21 5.38
N VAL A 156 -5.35 9.51 4.77
CA VAL A 156 -6.32 8.67 5.50
C VAL A 156 -5.60 7.60 6.33
N ASN A 157 -4.58 6.98 5.75
CA ASN A 157 -3.77 5.97 6.45
C ASN A 157 -3.02 6.57 7.64
N LYS A 158 -2.47 7.77 7.49
CA LYS A 158 -1.80 8.48 8.59
C LYS A 158 -2.78 8.77 9.72
N MET A 159 -3.98 9.24 9.40
CA MET A 159 -5.03 9.48 10.40
C MET A 159 -5.42 8.19 11.11
N HIS A 160 -5.55 7.10 10.36
CA HIS A 160 -5.85 5.79 10.94
C HIS A 160 -4.80 5.36 11.96
N GLN A 161 -3.53 5.55 11.64
CA GLN A 161 -2.43 5.24 12.54
C GLN A 161 -2.46 6.11 13.81
N GLU A 162 -2.73 7.40 13.66
CA GLU A 162 -2.83 8.32 14.81
C GLU A 162 -3.98 7.95 15.74
N VAL A 163 -5.13 7.58 15.17
CA VAL A 163 -6.30 7.16 15.95
C VAL A 163 -6.05 5.83 16.66
N LYS A 164 -5.40 4.88 15.99
CA LYS A 164 -5.07 3.57 16.59
C LYS A 164 -4.05 3.69 17.71
N ALA A 165 -3.24 4.72 17.73
CA ALA A 165 -2.24 4.95 18.77
C ALA A 165 -2.84 5.51 20.07
N LEU A 166 -4.10 5.87 20.08
CA LEU A 166 -4.82 6.32 21.29
C LEU A 166 -5.33 5.10 22.07
#